data_e9c98243666c1264962ffcedb571daf9
#
_entry.id   e9c98243666c1264962ffcedb571daf9
#
_cell.length_a   1.000
_cell.length_b   1.000
_cell.length_c   1.000
_cell.angle_alpha   90.00
_cell.angle_beta   90.00
_cell.angle_gamma   90.00
#
_symmetry.space_group_name_H-M   'P 1'
#
loop_
_entity.id
_entity.type
_entity.pdbx_description
1 polymer ?
#
loop_
_entity_poly.entity_id
_entity_poly.type
_entity_poly.pdbx_seq_one_letter_code
_entity_poly.pdbx_strand_id
1 'polypeptide(L)'
;MGGKFGWEGFGFAFGPRAWGFRGRGPRSWRRQWFGAGDMKYVILKLLRDKPRHGYEVMKELEERMHGCYSPSPGTIYPTLQWLEDEGLVVARDLEGKKVYEITDTGRAFLDEHKDIVEDIFDRVTETVERTVGGSMVEVNRALGQLVKAVYRTGWKAETDAARKGVAEILAKATAEIEALAKTPAGSA
;
A
#
# COMPACT_ATOMS: atom_id res chain seq x y z
N MET A 1 -8.06 -23.10 30.04
CA MET A 1 -8.72 -23.40 28.74
C MET A 1 -8.34 -22.28 27.78
N GLY A 2 -7.33 -22.54 26.93
CA GLY A 2 -6.76 -21.55 26.01
C GLY A 2 -7.51 -21.53 24.69
N GLY A 3 -8.16 -20.41 24.38
CA GLY A 3 -8.74 -20.18 23.09
C GLY A 3 -7.67 -19.70 22.11
N LYS A 4 -7.25 -20.56 21.18
CA LYS A 4 -6.46 -20.18 20.03
C LYS A 4 -7.32 -19.32 19.10
N PHE A 5 -7.11 -18.00 19.11
CA PHE A 5 -7.63 -17.14 18.04
C PHE A 5 -6.76 -17.35 16.80
N GLY A 6 -7.29 -18.12 15.84
CA GLY A 6 -6.63 -18.42 14.59
C GLY A 6 -6.58 -17.20 13.68
N TRP A 7 -5.41 -16.95 13.14
CA TRP A 7 -5.08 -15.95 12.11
C TRP A 7 -5.66 -16.26 10.71
N GLU A 8 -6.52 -17.27 10.60
CA GLU A 8 -6.89 -17.85 9.30
C GLU A 8 -7.99 -17.12 8.52
N GLY A 9 -8.53 -15.99 9.05
CA GLY A 9 -9.69 -15.33 8.43
C GLY A 9 -9.43 -14.00 7.72
N PHE A 10 -8.31 -13.30 7.91
CA PHE A 10 -8.15 -11.91 7.47
C PHE A 10 -7.14 -11.66 6.35
N GLY A 11 -6.51 -12.70 5.80
CA GLY A 11 -5.39 -12.59 4.87
C GLY A 11 -5.73 -12.61 3.37
N PHE A 12 -6.97 -12.79 2.94
CA PHE A 12 -7.21 -13.24 1.56
C PHE A 12 -8.07 -12.36 0.65
N ALA A 13 -8.51 -11.17 1.07
CA ALA A 13 -9.43 -10.39 0.23
C ALA A 13 -8.76 -9.34 -0.69
N PHE A 14 -7.49 -9.00 -0.52
CA PHE A 14 -6.85 -7.86 -1.22
C PHE A 14 -5.42 -8.10 -1.71
N GLY A 15 -5.06 -9.34 -2.04
CA GLY A 15 -3.84 -9.60 -2.81
C GLY A 15 -4.08 -9.43 -4.32
N PRO A 16 -3.02 -9.35 -5.14
CA PRO A 16 -3.11 -9.30 -6.61
C PRO A 16 -3.95 -10.40 -7.26
N ARG A 17 -4.34 -11.42 -6.49
CA ARG A 17 -5.21 -12.52 -6.93
C ARG A 17 -6.69 -12.16 -6.99
N ALA A 18 -7.16 -11.17 -6.23
CA ALA A 18 -8.57 -10.75 -6.22
C ALA A 18 -8.96 -10.01 -7.51
N TRP A 19 -7.98 -9.42 -8.20
CA TRP A 19 -8.19 -8.69 -9.45
C TRP A 19 -7.83 -9.50 -10.70
N GLY A 20 -7.78 -10.83 -10.63
CA GLY A 20 -7.54 -11.68 -11.82
C GLY A 20 -6.14 -11.53 -12.44
N PHE A 21 -5.25 -10.71 -11.88
CA PHE A 21 -3.85 -10.68 -12.27
C PHE A 21 -3.14 -11.95 -11.75
N ARG A 22 -3.37 -13.07 -12.42
CA ARG A 22 -2.44 -14.19 -12.43
C ARG A 22 -1.15 -13.74 -13.14
N GLY A 23 -0.54 -12.68 -12.63
CA GLY A 23 0.72 -12.20 -13.13
C GLY A 23 1.84 -12.99 -12.49
N ARG A 24 2.38 -13.97 -13.19
CA ARG A 24 3.83 -14.10 -13.25
C ARG A 24 4.37 -12.78 -13.81
N GLY A 25 4.24 -11.70 -13.08
CA GLY A 25 5.04 -10.51 -13.34
C GLY A 25 6.50 -10.92 -13.23
N PRO A 26 7.36 -10.62 -14.21
CA PRO A 26 8.77 -10.99 -14.15
C PRO A 26 9.32 -10.55 -12.80
N ARG A 27 10.21 -11.35 -12.19
CA ARG A 27 10.93 -10.97 -10.96
C ARG A 27 11.68 -9.62 -11.09
N SER A 28 11.83 -9.13 -12.32
CA SER A 28 12.38 -7.82 -12.66
C SER A 28 11.53 -6.63 -12.17
N TRP A 29 10.19 -6.73 -12.11
CA TRP A 29 9.33 -5.63 -11.69
C TRP A 29 9.49 -5.28 -10.21
N ARG A 30 9.74 -6.28 -9.34
CA ARG A 30 10.04 -6.03 -7.92
C ARG A 30 11.36 -5.31 -7.69
N ARG A 31 12.35 -5.52 -8.57
CA ARG A 31 13.64 -4.81 -8.57
C ARG A 31 13.56 -3.38 -9.09
N GLN A 32 12.49 -3.04 -9.78
CA GLN A 32 12.34 -1.75 -10.43
C GLN A 32 11.91 -0.65 -9.45
N TRP A 33 11.20 -1.01 -8.36
CA TRP A 33 10.72 -0.06 -7.37
C TRP A 33 11.73 0.17 -6.24
N PHE A 34 12.25 -0.90 -5.67
CA PHE A 34 13.17 -0.85 -4.55
C PHE A 34 14.33 -1.81 -4.78
N GLY A 35 15.57 -1.33 -4.57
CA GLY A 35 16.77 -2.13 -4.54
C GLY A 35 16.84 -3.02 -3.29
N ALA A 36 17.82 -3.92 -3.28
CA ALA A 36 18.09 -4.74 -2.10
C ALA A 36 18.48 -3.83 -0.93
N GLY A 37 17.70 -3.83 0.15
CA GLY A 37 17.98 -3.03 1.34
C GLY A 37 17.35 -1.64 1.37
N ASP A 38 16.72 -1.16 0.29
CA ASP A 38 16.01 0.15 0.28
C ASP A 38 14.86 0.21 1.26
N MET A 39 14.18 -0.92 1.48
CA MET A 39 12.97 -0.99 2.29
C MET A 39 13.18 -0.52 3.74
N LYS A 40 14.37 -0.70 4.30
CA LYS A 40 14.69 -0.22 5.65
C LYS A 40 14.62 1.31 5.76
N TYR A 41 15.13 2.02 4.77
CA TYR A 41 15.09 3.48 4.73
C TYR A 41 13.66 4.00 4.54
N VAL A 42 12.91 3.34 3.68
CA VAL A 42 11.50 3.68 3.41
C VAL A 42 10.64 3.49 4.66
N ILE A 43 10.77 2.36 5.36
CA ILE A 43 10.06 2.10 6.61
C ILE A 43 10.45 3.11 7.70
N LEU A 44 11.75 3.35 7.90
CA LEU A 44 12.22 4.33 8.88
C LEU A 44 11.67 5.73 8.58
N LYS A 45 11.64 6.14 7.31
CA LYS A 45 11.06 7.42 6.90
C LYS A 45 9.59 7.53 7.24
N LEU A 46 8.81 6.46 7.04
CA LEU A 46 7.39 6.41 7.42
C LEU A 46 7.18 6.47 8.93
N LEU A 47 8.06 5.81 9.70
CA LEU A 47 8.00 5.79 11.16
C LEU A 47 8.52 7.11 11.78
N ARG A 48 9.32 7.89 11.04
CA ARG A 48 9.73 9.24 11.45
C ARG A 48 8.55 10.19 11.60
N ASP A 49 7.54 10.03 10.73
CA ASP A 49 6.34 10.88 10.73
C ASP A 49 5.45 10.57 11.96
N LYS A 50 5.22 9.29 12.23
CA LYS A 50 4.46 8.79 13.38
C LYS A 50 4.66 7.30 13.61
N PRO A 51 4.45 6.80 14.84
CA PRO A 51 4.40 5.36 15.13
C PRO A 51 3.30 4.68 14.30
N ARG A 52 3.54 3.41 13.88
CA ARG A 52 2.62 2.66 13.02
C ARG A 52 2.65 1.17 13.33
N HIS A 53 1.52 0.50 13.12
CA HIS A 53 1.48 -0.96 13.00
C HIS A 53 2.09 -1.41 11.67
N GLY A 54 2.61 -2.64 11.61
CA GLY A 54 3.17 -3.18 10.35
C GLY A 54 2.17 -3.17 9.19
N TYR A 55 0.89 -3.41 9.47
CA TYR A 55 -0.18 -3.27 8.48
C TYR A 55 -0.35 -1.82 7.97
N GLU A 56 -0.25 -0.83 8.86
CA GLU A 56 -0.33 0.59 8.47
C GLU A 56 0.86 1.02 7.64
N VAL A 57 2.06 0.45 7.89
CA VAL A 57 3.24 0.66 7.04
C VAL A 57 2.98 0.15 5.63
N MET A 58 2.43 -1.06 5.47
CA MET A 58 2.07 -1.60 4.16
C MET A 58 1.07 -0.72 3.42
N LYS A 59 0.02 -0.31 4.12
CA LYS A 59 -1.05 0.52 3.57
C LYS A 59 -0.57 1.91 3.16
N GLU A 60 0.23 2.55 3.99
CA GLU A 60 0.82 3.86 3.68
C GLU A 60 1.74 3.78 2.47
N LEU A 61 2.55 2.71 2.34
CA LEU A 61 3.38 2.49 1.16
C LEU A 61 2.54 2.33 -0.10
N GLU A 62 1.48 1.53 -0.05
CA GLU A 62 0.57 1.34 -1.18
C GLU A 62 -0.11 2.66 -1.57
N GLU A 63 -0.57 3.45 -0.60
CA GLU A 63 -1.18 4.76 -0.83
C GLU A 63 -0.17 5.76 -1.45
N ARG A 64 1.06 5.83 -0.94
CA ARG A 64 2.11 6.71 -1.48
C ARG A 64 2.58 6.31 -2.88
N MET A 65 2.50 5.03 -3.20
CA MET A 65 2.81 4.48 -4.52
C MET A 65 1.60 4.50 -5.47
N HIS A 66 0.50 5.17 -5.09
CA HIS A 66 -0.73 5.28 -5.89
C HIS A 66 -1.26 3.91 -6.38
N GLY A 67 -1.10 2.86 -5.57
CA GLY A 67 -1.51 1.49 -5.91
C GLY A 67 -0.59 0.77 -6.92
N CYS A 68 0.47 1.43 -7.43
CA CYS A 68 1.41 0.81 -8.37
C CYS A 68 2.32 -0.23 -7.72
N TYR A 69 2.49 -0.14 -6.40
CA TYR A 69 3.27 -1.08 -5.61
C TYR A 69 2.53 -1.42 -4.31
N SER A 70 2.35 -2.71 -4.06
CA SER A 70 1.81 -3.23 -2.80
C SER A 70 2.84 -4.13 -2.14
N PRO A 71 3.42 -3.71 -1.00
CA PRO A 71 4.41 -4.51 -0.29
C PRO A 71 3.75 -5.76 0.31
N SER A 72 4.48 -6.88 0.28
CA SER A 72 4.00 -8.11 0.93
C SER A 72 4.35 -8.14 2.41
N PRO A 73 3.55 -8.83 3.26
CA PRO A 73 3.91 -9.09 4.65
C PRO A 73 5.31 -9.70 4.80
N GLY A 74 5.69 -10.61 3.87
CA GLY A 74 7.02 -11.24 3.83
C GLY A 74 8.17 -10.29 3.51
N THR A 75 7.88 -9.06 3.07
CA THR A 75 8.90 -8.01 2.91
C THR A 75 8.93 -7.09 4.13
N ILE A 76 7.77 -6.68 4.62
CA ILE A 76 7.68 -5.65 5.68
C ILE A 76 8.07 -6.20 7.04
N TYR A 77 7.50 -7.35 7.48
CA TYR A 77 7.76 -7.84 8.85
C TYR A 77 9.20 -8.27 9.09
N PRO A 78 9.91 -8.97 8.19
CA PRO A 78 11.33 -9.23 8.38
C PRO A 78 12.18 -7.96 8.42
N THR A 79 11.82 -6.92 7.66
CA THR A 79 12.53 -5.64 7.70
C THR A 79 12.28 -4.91 9.01
N LEU A 80 11.04 -4.88 9.52
CA LEU A 80 10.71 -4.31 10.83
C LEU A 80 11.44 -5.04 11.96
N GLN A 81 11.52 -6.37 11.90
CA GLN A 81 12.26 -7.16 12.88
C GLN A 81 13.76 -6.82 12.84
N TRP A 82 14.35 -6.74 11.65
CA TRP A 82 15.74 -6.33 11.51
C TRP A 82 15.99 -4.92 12.06
N LEU A 83 15.09 -3.97 11.81
CA LEU A 83 15.19 -2.61 12.34
C LEU A 83 15.07 -2.57 13.87
N GLU A 84 14.25 -3.46 14.45
CA GLU A 84 14.11 -3.63 15.91
C GLU A 84 15.40 -4.24 16.51
N ASP A 85 15.95 -5.27 15.87
CA ASP A 85 17.20 -5.94 16.29
C ASP A 85 18.40 -4.98 16.24
N GLU A 86 18.46 -4.08 15.25
CA GLU A 86 19.48 -3.03 15.14
C GLU A 86 19.23 -1.82 16.07
N GLY A 87 18.14 -1.82 16.83
CA GLY A 87 17.78 -0.73 17.74
C GLY A 87 17.36 0.57 17.04
N LEU A 88 17.05 0.52 15.75
CA LEU A 88 16.61 1.69 14.95
C LEU A 88 15.13 1.98 15.15
N VAL A 89 14.37 0.98 15.55
CA VAL A 89 12.96 1.11 15.97
C VAL A 89 12.73 0.33 17.27
N VAL A 90 11.68 0.68 17.98
CA VAL A 90 11.17 -0.06 19.14
C VAL A 90 9.74 -0.49 18.86
N ALA A 91 9.43 -1.76 19.18
CA ALA A 91 8.07 -2.25 19.14
C ALA A 91 7.44 -2.12 20.54
N ARG A 92 6.23 -1.55 20.58
CA ARG A 92 5.40 -1.49 21.79
C ARG A 92 4.12 -2.28 21.55
N ASP A 93 3.69 -3.05 22.53
CA ASP A 93 2.38 -3.67 22.48
C ASP A 93 1.31 -2.66 22.91
N LEU A 94 0.39 -2.40 22.01
CA LEU A 94 -0.77 -1.55 22.25
C LEU A 94 -2.02 -2.38 21.95
N GLU A 95 -2.77 -2.72 22.99
CA GLU A 95 -4.02 -3.50 22.85
C GLU A 95 -3.83 -4.84 22.09
N GLY A 96 -2.72 -5.53 22.32
CA GLY A 96 -2.40 -6.81 21.67
C GLY A 96 -1.88 -6.68 20.23
N LYS A 97 -1.49 -5.46 19.81
CA LYS A 97 -0.90 -5.19 18.49
C LYS A 97 0.46 -4.51 18.65
N LYS A 98 1.45 -4.98 17.89
CA LYS A 98 2.77 -4.33 17.84
C LYS A 98 2.69 -3.01 17.05
N VAL A 99 3.02 -1.92 17.71
CA VAL A 99 3.25 -0.58 17.13
C VAL A 99 4.75 -0.33 17.10
N TYR A 100 5.28 0.04 15.95
CA TYR A 100 6.68 0.36 15.75
C TYR A 100 6.88 1.87 15.80
N GLU A 101 7.90 2.30 16.55
CA GLU A 101 8.28 3.69 16.70
C GLU A 101 9.77 3.84 16.41
N ILE A 102 10.16 4.88 15.67
CA ILE A 102 11.57 5.16 15.38
C ILE A 102 12.27 5.65 16.64
N THR A 103 13.47 5.14 16.91
CA THR A 103 14.34 5.60 18.00
C THR A 103 15.16 6.81 17.59
N ASP A 104 15.84 7.45 18.55
CA ASP A 104 16.79 8.53 18.25
C ASP A 104 17.97 8.00 17.41
N THR A 105 18.41 6.76 17.64
CA THR A 105 19.40 6.08 16.80
C THR A 105 18.89 5.90 15.37
N GLY A 106 17.62 5.51 15.21
CA GLY A 106 16.99 5.40 13.89
C GLY A 106 16.87 6.74 13.16
N ARG A 107 16.61 7.84 13.89
CA ARG A 107 16.59 9.19 13.32
C ARG A 107 17.97 9.62 12.86
N ALA A 108 18.99 9.42 13.70
CA ALA A 108 20.37 9.72 13.35
C ALA A 108 20.84 8.87 12.13
N PHE A 109 20.46 7.59 12.08
CA PHE A 109 20.74 6.73 10.94
C PHE A 109 20.12 7.25 9.63
N LEU A 110 18.89 7.76 9.66
CA LEU A 110 18.27 8.37 8.48
C LEU A 110 18.97 9.68 8.06
N ASP A 111 19.38 10.48 9.02
CA ASP A 111 20.04 11.75 8.75
C ASP A 111 21.46 11.54 8.19
N GLU A 112 22.17 10.50 8.65
CA GLU A 112 23.48 10.08 8.11
C GLU A 112 23.37 9.56 6.67
N HIS A 113 22.25 8.94 6.33
CA HIS A 113 22.02 8.34 5.00
C HIS A 113 21.04 9.12 4.15
N LYS A 114 20.97 10.45 4.37
CA LYS A 114 20.01 11.33 3.72
C LYS A 114 20.06 11.24 2.20
N ASP A 115 21.24 11.24 1.62
CA ASP A 115 21.46 11.16 0.16
C ASP A 115 20.87 9.86 -0.42
N ILE A 116 21.09 8.73 0.28
CA ILE A 116 20.54 7.42 -0.12
C ILE A 116 19.00 7.46 -0.05
N VAL A 117 18.45 8.08 0.99
CA VAL A 117 17.00 8.22 1.16
C VAL A 117 16.42 9.06 0.02
N GLU A 118 17.05 10.19 -0.32
CA GLU A 118 16.62 11.07 -1.42
C GLU A 118 16.67 10.31 -2.75
N ASP A 119 17.78 9.63 -3.08
CA ASP A 119 17.92 8.81 -4.28
C ASP A 119 16.85 7.73 -4.41
N ILE A 120 16.47 7.08 -3.30
CA ILE A 120 15.41 6.07 -3.31
C ILE A 120 14.06 6.70 -3.68
N PHE A 121 13.72 7.83 -3.05
CA PHE A 121 12.44 8.50 -3.28
C PHE A 121 12.37 9.11 -4.69
N ASP A 122 13.45 9.67 -5.21
CA ASP A 122 13.54 10.21 -6.57
C ASP A 122 13.32 9.10 -7.61
N ARG A 123 14.02 7.97 -7.49
CA ARG A 123 13.82 6.80 -8.36
C ARG A 123 12.40 6.26 -8.31
N VAL A 124 11.82 6.22 -7.11
CA VAL A 124 10.43 5.77 -6.94
C VAL A 124 9.47 6.73 -7.63
N THR A 125 9.63 8.03 -7.43
CA THR A 125 8.80 9.07 -8.06
C THR A 125 8.89 9.00 -9.57
N GLU A 126 10.10 8.93 -10.12
CA GLU A 126 10.34 8.79 -11.56
C GLU A 126 9.70 7.50 -12.13
N THR A 127 9.80 6.39 -11.36
CA THR A 127 9.21 5.11 -11.76
C THR A 127 7.68 5.18 -11.74
N VAL A 128 7.07 5.85 -10.74
CA VAL A 128 5.61 6.11 -10.69
C VAL A 128 5.20 6.93 -11.91
N GLU A 129 5.85 8.05 -12.16
CA GLU A 129 5.53 8.94 -13.28
C GLU A 129 5.65 8.23 -14.63
N ARG A 130 6.69 7.42 -14.82
CA ARG A 130 6.92 6.65 -16.04
C ARG A 130 5.91 5.52 -16.23
N THR A 131 5.54 4.84 -15.13
CA THR A 131 4.66 3.66 -15.18
C THR A 131 3.20 4.08 -15.33
N VAL A 132 2.82 5.20 -14.72
CA VAL A 132 1.42 5.62 -14.60
C VAL A 132 1.06 6.68 -15.66
N GLY A 133 2.07 7.40 -16.21
CA GLY A 133 1.79 8.58 -17.02
C GLY A 133 1.00 9.64 -16.21
N GLY A 134 1.19 10.93 -16.46
CA GLY A 134 0.57 11.98 -15.63
C GLY A 134 -0.96 11.87 -15.48
N SER A 135 -1.66 11.42 -16.54
CA SER A 135 -3.13 11.23 -16.52
C SER A 135 -3.59 10.03 -15.68
N MET A 136 -2.79 8.95 -15.59
CA MET A 136 -3.15 7.77 -14.80
C MET A 136 -2.95 7.98 -13.29
N VAL A 137 -2.13 8.93 -12.85
CA VAL A 137 -2.02 9.28 -11.41
C VAL A 137 -3.36 9.77 -10.87
N GLU A 138 -4.06 10.59 -11.62
CA GLU A 138 -5.40 11.08 -11.24
C GLU A 138 -6.42 9.94 -11.20
N VAL A 139 -6.40 9.06 -12.21
CA VAL A 139 -7.28 7.88 -12.26
C VAL A 139 -7.04 6.96 -11.06
N ASN A 140 -5.77 6.65 -10.73
CA ASN A 140 -5.44 5.81 -9.59
C ASN A 140 -5.80 6.47 -8.25
N ARG A 141 -5.63 7.79 -8.12
CA ARG A 141 -6.07 8.54 -6.94
C ARG A 141 -7.59 8.47 -6.78
N ALA A 142 -8.34 8.67 -7.86
CA ALA A 142 -9.80 8.57 -7.87
C ALA A 142 -10.27 7.16 -7.51
N LEU A 143 -9.61 6.13 -8.06
CA LEU A 143 -9.88 4.73 -7.76
C LEU A 143 -9.64 4.43 -6.26
N GLY A 144 -8.52 4.89 -5.71
CA GLY A 144 -8.23 4.73 -4.28
C GLY A 144 -9.28 5.38 -3.37
N GLN A 145 -9.74 6.60 -3.74
CA GLN A 145 -10.83 7.29 -3.02
C GLN A 145 -12.15 6.52 -3.14
N LEU A 146 -12.46 6.00 -4.33
CA LEU A 146 -13.66 5.19 -4.57
C LEU A 146 -13.64 3.92 -3.71
N VAL A 147 -12.56 3.17 -3.73
CA VAL A 147 -12.37 1.97 -2.90
C VAL A 147 -12.57 2.29 -1.42
N LYS A 148 -11.94 3.37 -0.92
CA LYS A 148 -12.10 3.81 0.48
C LYS A 148 -13.55 4.18 0.82
N ALA A 149 -14.26 4.83 -0.10
CA ALA A 149 -15.67 5.17 0.06
C ALA A 149 -16.55 3.91 0.09
N VAL A 150 -16.34 2.98 -0.83
CA VAL A 150 -17.06 1.69 -0.90
C VAL A 150 -16.88 0.89 0.40
N TYR A 151 -15.66 0.78 0.91
CA TYR A 151 -15.40 0.06 2.17
C TYR A 151 -16.04 0.77 3.37
N ARG A 152 -15.88 2.08 3.46
CA ARG A 152 -16.47 2.86 4.55
C ARG A 152 -17.99 2.76 4.56
N THR A 153 -18.62 2.80 3.39
CA THR A 153 -20.08 2.75 3.25
C THR A 153 -20.59 1.30 3.32
N GLY A 154 -19.98 0.37 2.59
CA GLY A 154 -20.44 -1.02 2.52
C GLY A 154 -20.24 -1.80 3.82
N TRP A 155 -19.14 -1.56 4.55
CA TRP A 155 -18.85 -2.24 5.82
C TRP A 155 -19.67 -1.66 6.99
N LYS A 156 -19.95 -0.35 6.96
CA LYS A 156 -20.78 0.33 7.97
C LYS A 156 -22.26 0.33 7.61
N ALA A 157 -22.64 -0.15 6.42
CA ALA A 157 -24.04 -0.20 6.00
C ALA A 157 -24.79 -1.23 6.84
N GLU A 158 -25.67 -0.74 7.71
CA GLU A 158 -26.59 -1.55 8.52
C GLU A 158 -27.74 -2.13 7.69
N THR A 159 -27.91 -1.70 6.42
CA THR A 159 -29.01 -2.10 5.56
C THR A 159 -28.57 -2.70 4.23
N ASP A 160 -29.24 -3.74 3.78
CA ASP A 160 -29.05 -4.34 2.46
C ASP A 160 -29.32 -3.35 1.31
N ALA A 161 -30.18 -2.36 1.52
CA ALA A 161 -30.47 -1.31 0.54
C ALA A 161 -29.22 -0.48 0.22
N ALA A 162 -28.42 -0.11 1.22
CA ALA A 162 -27.19 0.65 1.01
C ALA A 162 -26.13 -0.19 0.26
N ARG A 163 -26.02 -1.48 0.54
CA ARG A 163 -25.12 -2.39 -0.18
C ARG A 163 -25.52 -2.55 -1.65
N LYS A 164 -26.83 -2.69 -1.92
CA LYS A 164 -27.37 -2.73 -3.29
C LYS A 164 -27.10 -1.44 -4.03
N GLY A 165 -27.33 -0.28 -3.41
CA GLY A 165 -27.05 1.03 -3.99
C GLY A 165 -25.56 1.20 -4.36
N VAL A 166 -24.63 0.74 -3.51
CA VAL A 166 -23.19 0.74 -3.83
C VAL A 166 -22.89 -0.14 -5.04
N ALA A 167 -23.48 -1.35 -5.11
CA ALA A 167 -23.28 -2.26 -6.22
C ALA A 167 -23.82 -1.67 -7.56
N GLU A 168 -24.97 -1.02 -7.53
CA GLU A 168 -25.55 -0.35 -8.71
C GLU A 168 -24.68 0.81 -9.21
N ILE A 169 -24.16 1.64 -8.30
CA ILE A 169 -23.27 2.75 -8.65
C ILE A 169 -21.98 2.20 -9.29
N LEU A 170 -21.39 1.14 -8.72
CA LEU A 170 -20.18 0.53 -9.27
C LEU A 170 -20.43 -0.09 -10.65
N ALA A 171 -21.57 -0.78 -10.84
CA ALA A 171 -21.95 -1.35 -12.13
C ALA A 171 -22.13 -0.28 -13.21
N LYS A 172 -22.76 0.83 -12.85
CA LYS A 172 -22.94 1.98 -13.75
C LYS A 172 -21.61 2.61 -14.13
N ALA A 173 -20.75 2.89 -13.15
CA ALA A 173 -19.43 3.46 -13.39
C ALA A 173 -18.57 2.53 -14.27
N THR A 174 -18.62 1.21 -14.06
CA THR A 174 -17.92 0.23 -14.90
C THR A 174 -18.39 0.31 -16.36
N ALA A 175 -19.70 0.34 -16.60
CA ALA A 175 -20.25 0.42 -17.94
C ALA A 175 -19.86 1.73 -18.65
N GLU A 176 -19.86 2.86 -17.94
CA GLU A 176 -19.44 4.16 -18.47
C GLU A 176 -17.94 4.16 -18.84
N ILE A 177 -17.06 3.61 -17.99
CA ILE A 177 -15.62 3.48 -18.27
C ILE A 177 -15.37 2.58 -19.49
N GLU A 178 -16.09 1.45 -19.59
CA GLU A 178 -15.97 0.55 -20.76
C GLU A 178 -16.45 1.21 -22.05
N ALA A 179 -17.44 2.10 -21.97
CA ALA A 179 -17.91 2.87 -23.12
C ALA A 179 -16.85 3.86 -23.62
N LEU A 180 -16.11 4.51 -22.71
CA LEU A 180 -15.00 5.39 -23.08
C LEU A 180 -13.91 4.63 -23.85
N ALA A 181 -13.60 3.39 -23.45
CA ALA A 181 -12.61 2.55 -24.12
C ALA A 181 -13.00 2.13 -25.55
N LYS A 182 -14.29 2.17 -25.88
CA LYS A 182 -14.84 1.81 -27.20
C LYS A 182 -14.92 3.02 -28.14
N THR A 183 -14.73 4.25 -27.65
CA THR A 183 -14.76 5.45 -28.48
C THR A 183 -13.39 5.57 -29.18
N PRO A 184 -13.32 5.49 -30.53
CA PRO A 184 -12.05 5.59 -31.22
C PRO A 184 -11.44 6.97 -30.98
N ALA A 185 -10.13 7.00 -30.66
CA ALA A 185 -9.35 8.22 -30.54
C ALA A 185 -9.23 8.86 -31.93
N GLY A 186 -10.18 9.74 -32.31
CA GLY A 186 -10.14 10.39 -33.62
C GLY A 186 -11.40 11.14 -33.95
N SER A 187 -11.71 12.19 -33.21
CA SER A 187 -12.50 13.33 -33.72
C SER A 187 -12.38 14.51 -32.77
N ALA A 188 -11.25 15.19 -32.84
CA ALA A 188 -11.08 16.58 -32.41
C ALA A 188 -9.99 17.21 -33.27
#